data_1b5a3e1a61b8e94d9553d7b98ef106ef
#
_entry.id   1b5a3e1a61b8e94d9553d7b98ef106ef
#
_cell.length_a   1.000
_cell.length_b   1.000
_cell.length_c   1.000
_cell.angle_alpha   90.00
_cell.angle_beta   90.00
_cell.angle_gamma   90.00
#
_symmetry.space_group_name_H-M   'P 1'
#
loop_
_entity.id
_entity.type
_entity.pdbx_description
1 polymer ?
#
loop_
_entity_poly.entity_id
_entity_poly.type
_entity_poly.pdbx_seq_one_letter_code
_entity_poly.pdbx_strand_id
1 'polypeptide(L)'
;ISMLLITGFVTLYTAGVDDINYLNYTAATLFSLNIILDCTRGASLAGANIAGLAPKTTWRYLMEAGINLSVSLLLVRSMGINGVLIGTVVAGLWRSTDSLVFFHRKVLQDRPLKEILFILINLIVFCGFVFLGSKNLFVISTYAGFVKLGVLFSAVVVLFLGLLYLLFYKRNLLSLREVAKEKEE
;
A
#
# COMPACT_ATOMS: atom_id res chain seq x y z
N ILE A 1 -1.38 1.52 9.61
CA ILE A 1 -2.43 1.97 10.56
C ILE A 1 -3.59 0.99 10.54
N SER A 2 -4.20 0.72 9.37
CA SER A 2 -5.33 -0.22 9.26
C SER A 2 -5.04 -1.58 9.89
N MET A 3 -3.84 -2.14 9.70
CA MET A 3 -3.42 -3.40 10.29
C MET A 3 -3.43 -3.39 11.83
N LEU A 4 -3.04 -2.29 12.47
CA LEU A 4 -3.04 -2.17 13.94
C LEU A 4 -4.43 -1.95 14.51
N LEU A 5 -5.28 -1.24 13.78
CA LEU A 5 -6.59 -0.82 14.25
C LEU A 5 -7.71 -1.79 13.91
N ILE A 6 -7.59 -2.57 12.82
CA ILE A 6 -8.67 -3.42 12.33
C ILE A 6 -9.07 -4.50 13.35
N THR A 7 -8.09 -5.05 14.06
CA THR A 7 -8.36 -6.06 15.08
C THR A 7 -9.13 -5.48 16.26
N GLY A 8 -8.73 -4.31 16.75
CA GLY A 8 -9.46 -3.60 17.82
C GLY A 8 -10.86 -3.17 17.36
N PHE A 9 -11.00 -2.71 16.12
CA PHE A 9 -12.31 -2.38 15.55
C PHE A 9 -13.22 -3.60 15.47
N VAL A 10 -12.71 -4.71 14.91
CA VAL A 10 -13.50 -5.96 14.80
C VAL A 10 -13.92 -6.45 16.17
N THR A 11 -13.02 -6.46 17.17
CA THR A 11 -13.35 -6.86 18.54
C THR A 11 -14.46 -5.97 19.16
N LEU A 12 -14.41 -4.65 18.93
CA LEU A 12 -15.46 -3.74 19.42
C LEU A 12 -16.78 -3.91 18.68
N TYR A 13 -16.71 -4.11 17.35
CA TYR A 13 -17.89 -4.24 16.51
C TYR A 13 -18.63 -5.56 16.73
N THR A 14 -17.88 -6.65 16.94
CA THR A 14 -18.43 -7.99 17.18
C THR A 14 -18.65 -8.30 18.66
N ALA A 15 -18.54 -7.31 19.53
CA ALA A 15 -18.81 -7.48 20.96
C ALA A 15 -20.24 -7.94 21.19
N GLY A 16 -20.41 -9.15 21.74
CA GLY A 16 -21.73 -9.78 21.98
C GLY A 16 -22.23 -10.66 20.83
N VAL A 17 -21.40 -10.95 19.83
CA VAL A 17 -21.69 -11.90 18.75
C VAL A 17 -20.71 -13.07 18.84
N ASP A 18 -21.21 -14.24 19.25
CA ASP A 18 -20.37 -15.42 19.58
C ASP A 18 -20.50 -16.55 18.55
N ASP A 19 -21.04 -16.27 17.36
CA ASP A 19 -21.30 -17.27 16.32
C ASP A 19 -20.03 -17.74 15.58
N ILE A 20 -19.09 -16.83 15.31
CA ILE A 20 -17.86 -17.11 14.57
C ILE A 20 -16.71 -16.24 15.11
N ASN A 21 -15.47 -16.73 15.02
CA ASN A 21 -14.29 -15.91 15.29
C ASN A 21 -13.99 -14.99 14.08
N TYR A 22 -14.35 -13.72 14.20
CA TYR A 22 -14.15 -12.71 13.16
C TYR A 22 -12.69 -12.18 13.07
N LEU A 23 -11.84 -12.51 14.07
CA LEU A 23 -10.46 -12.05 14.11
C LEU A 23 -9.57 -12.86 13.15
N ASN A 24 -9.29 -12.31 11.98
CA ASN A 24 -8.39 -12.91 11.00
C ASN A 24 -7.20 -11.96 10.72
N TYR A 25 -6.13 -12.10 11.49
CA TYR A 25 -4.90 -11.30 11.32
C TYR A 25 -4.27 -11.46 9.94
N THR A 26 -4.33 -12.66 9.35
CA THR A 26 -3.79 -12.93 8.02
C THR A 26 -4.53 -12.12 6.97
N ALA A 27 -5.87 -12.13 7.01
CA ALA A 27 -6.68 -11.32 6.10
C ALA A 27 -6.38 -9.82 6.27
N ALA A 28 -6.31 -9.33 7.51
CA ALA A 28 -5.98 -7.93 7.80
C ALA A 28 -4.61 -7.51 7.22
N THR A 29 -3.61 -8.39 7.35
CA THR A 29 -2.27 -8.16 6.80
C THR A 29 -2.30 -8.12 5.28
N LEU A 30 -2.97 -9.08 4.62
CA LEU A 30 -3.06 -9.17 3.16
C LEU A 30 -3.82 -7.98 2.58
N PHE A 31 -4.92 -7.52 3.20
CA PHE A 31 -5.63 -6.31 2.80
C PHE A 31 -4.74 -5.06 2.91
N SER A 32 -4.03 -4.92 4.02
CA SER A 32 -3.14 -3.78 4.23
C SER A 32 -1.99 -3.76 3.22
N LEU A 33 -1.44 -4.92 2.89
CA LEU A 33 -0.40 -5.06 1.86
C LEU A 33 -0.94 -4.69 0.47
N ASN A 34 -2.16 -5.12 0.14
CA ASN A 34 -2.80 -4.77 -1.13
C ASN A 34 -2.98 -3.25 -1.29
N ILE A 35 -3.41 -2.55 -0.22
CA ILE A 35 -3.52 -1.08 -0.23
C ILE A 35 -2.16 -0.41 -0.53
N ILE A 36 -1.07 -0.90 0.07
CA ILE A 36 0.28 -0.37 -0.19
C ILE A 36 0.66 -0.55 -1.66
N LEU A 37 0.39 -1.72 -2.24
CA LEU A 37 0.67 -2.00 -3.65
C LEU A 37 -0.16 -1.10 -4.58
N ASP A 38 -1.43 -0.87 -4.27
CA ASP A 38 -2.31 0.02 -5.03
C ASP A 38 -1.83 1.48 -4.99
N CYS A 39 -1.44 1.96 -3.82
CA CYS A 39 -0.87 3.31 -3.68
C CYS A 39 0.44 3.46 -4.47
N THR A 40 1.28 2.44 -4.46
CA THR A 40 2.57 2.44 -5.18
C THR A 40 2.37 2.55 -6.70
N ARG A 41 1.40 1.83 -7.27
CA ARG A 41 1.14 1.85 -8.72
C ARG A 41 0.39 3.10 -9.19
N GLY A 42 -0.37 3.76 -8.31
CA GLY A 42 -1.26 4.87 -8.65
C GLY A 42 -0.56 6.00 -9.39
N ALA A 43 0.56 6.47 -8.87
CA ALA A 43 1.34 7.54 -9.48
C ALA A 43 1.90 7.17 -10.87
N SER A 44 2.45 5.97 -11.02
CA SER A 44 3.00 5.47 -12.30
C SER A 44 1.92 5.31 -13.37
N LEU A 45 0.72 4.83 -12.98
CA LEU A 45 -0.42 4.70 -13.89
C LEU A 45 -0.97 6.07 -14.30
N ALA A 46 -1.12 6.99 -13.36
CA ALA A 46 -1.55 8.36 -13.64
C ALA A 46 -0.58 9.04 -14.63
N GLY A 47 0.72 8.94 -14.38
CA GLY A 47 1.74 9.49 -15.27
C GLY A 47 1.72 8.86 -16.68
N ALA A 48 1.54 7.55 -16.78
CA ALA A 48 1.40 6.87 -18.08
C ALA A 48 0.14 7.30 -18.83
N ASN A 49 -0.97 7.53 -18.13
CA ASN A 49 -2.22 8.02 -18.73
C ASN A 49 -2.06 9.45 -19.24
N ILE A 50 -1.44 10.36 -18.47
CA ILE A 50 -1.14 11.73 -18.89
C ILE A 50 -0.24 11.74 -20.13
N ALA A 51 0.70 10.81 -20.23
CA ALA A 51 1.56 10.63 -21.41
C ALA A 51 0.85 9.99 -22.61
N GLY A 52 -0.47 9.76 -22.57
CA GLY A 52 -1.24 9.17 -23.66
C GLY A 52 -1.00 7.67 -23.89
N LEU A 53 -0.39 6.97 -22.93
CA LEU A 53 -0.04 5.56 -23.05
C LEU A 53 -1.13 4.61 -22.51
N ALA A 54 -2.31 5.12 -22.16
CA ALA A 54 -3.43 4.34 -21.64
C ALA A 54 -3.77 3.09 -22.50
N PRO A 55 -3.86 3.16 -23.85
CA PRO A 55 -4.15 1.98 -24.66
C PRO A 55 -3.10 0.86 -24.52
N LYS A 56 -1.83 1.23 -24.28
CA LYS A 56 -0.73 0.27 -24.10
C LYS A 56 -0.74 -0.41 -22.72
N THR A 57 -1.52 0.11 -21.77
CA THR A 57 -1.65 -0.47 -20.43
C THR A 57 -2.89 -1.35 -20.27
N THR A 58 -3.86 -1.28 -21.20
CA THR A 58 -5.15 -1.97 -21.09
C THR A 58 -5.00 -3.49 -21.01
N TRP A 59 -4.20 -4.11 -21.87
CA TRP A 59 -4.03 -5.57 -21.87
C TRP A 59 -3.41 -6.09 -20.55
N ARG A 60 -2.66 -5.24 -19.85
CA ARG A 60 -2.01 -5.55 -18.57
C ARG A 60 -3.03 -5.71 -17.44
N TYR A 61 -4.19 -5.04 -17.50
CA TYR A 61 -5.29 -5.27 -16.58
C TYR A 61 -5.90 -6.68 -16.77
N LEU A 62 -5.96 -7.18 -18.01
CA LEU A 62 -6.39 -8.56 -18.27
C LEU A 62 -5.40 -9.57 -17.70
N MET A 63 -4.10 -9.31 -17.80
CA MET A 63 -3.07 -10.15 -17.18
C MET A 63 -3.19 -10.14 -15.66
N GLU A 64 -3.37 -8.97 -15.02
CA GLU A 64 -3.62 -8.84 -13.60
C GLU A 64 -4.83 -9.67 -13.16
N ALA A 65 -5.94 -9.53 -13.85
CA ALA A 65 -7.16 -10.29 -13.59
C ALA A 65 -6.95 -11.81 -13.76
N GLY A 66 -6.23 -12.22 -14.80
CA GLY A 66 -5.89 -13.62 -15.06
C GLY A 66 -5.02 -14.23 -13.96
N ILE A 67 -3.97 -13.50 -13.53
CA ILE A 67 -3.11 -13.94 -12.42
C ILE A 67 -3.92 -14.05 -11.13
N ASN A 68 -4.72 -13.01 -10.80
CA ASN A 68 -5.55 -13.02 -9.61
C ASN A 68 -6.51 -14.21 -9.60
N LEU A 69 -7.26 -14.40 -10.69
CA LEU A 69 -8.21 -15.51 -10.80
C LEU A 69 -7.54 -16.87 -10.68
N SER A 70 -6.43 -17.09 -11.40
CA SER A 70 -5.72 -18.37 -11.39
C SER A 70 -5.19 -18.71 -10.01
N VAL A 71 -4.49 -17.79 -9.34
CA VAL A 71 -3.93 -18.02 -8.01
C VAL A 71 -5.04 -18.17 -6.96
N SER A 72 -6.09 -17.36 -7.04
CA SER A 72 -7.24 -17.44 -6.14
C SER A 72 -7.96 -18.79 -6.25
N LEU A 73 -8.21 -19.30 -7.45
CA LEU A 73 -8.87 -20.61 -7.66
C LEU A 73 -8.01 -21.77 -7.15
N LEU A 74 -6.70 -21.68 -7.30
CA LEU A 74 -5.78 -22.71 -6.79
C LEU A 74 -5.75 -22.73 -5.25
N LEU A 75 -5.79 -21.58 -4.61
CA LEU A 75 -5.60 -21.46 -3.16
C LEU A 75 -6.91 -21.45 -2.36
N VAL A 76 -8.05 -21.11 -2.97
CA VAL A 76 -9.33 -21.01 -2.24
C VAL A 76 -9.75 -22.31 -1.58
N ARG A 77 -9.47 -23.45 -2.19
CA ARG A 77 -9.83 -24.77 -1.65
C ARG A 77 -9.08 -25.11 -0.35
N SER A 78 -7.81 -24.67 -0.23
CA SER A 78 -6.96 -24.97 0.92
C SER A 78 -6.98 -23.89 1.99
N MET A 79 -7.13 -22.61 1.61
CA MET A 79 -6.97 -21.45 2.49
C MET A 79 -8.21 -20.58 2.59
N GLY A 80 -9.31 -20.94 1.92
CA GLY A 80 -10.55 -20.17 1.92
C GLY A 80 -10.33 -18.73 1.45
N ILE A 81 -10.87 -17.75 2.19
CA ILE A 81 -10.76 -16.32 1.86
C ILE A 81 -9.32 -15.82 1.84
N ASN A 82 -8.44 -16.37 2.67
CA ASN A 82 -7.01 -15.99 2.68
C ASN A 82 -6.34 -16.36 1.35
N GLY A 83 -6.74 -17.47 0.72
CA GLY A 83 -6.26 -17.87 -0.60
C GLY A 83 -6.64 -16.89 -1.70
N VAL A 84 -7.86 -16.36 -1.66
CA VAL A 84 -8.31 -15.30 -2.60
C VAL A 84 -7.51 -14.01 -2.40
N LEU A 85 -7.28 -13.62 -1.15
CA LEU A 85 -6.48 -12.42 -0.84
C LEU A 85 -5.01 -12.57 -1.26
N ILE A 86 -4.43 -13.75 -1.14
CA ILE A 86 -3.08 -14.03 -1.64
C ILE A 86 -3.05 -13.87 -3.16
N GLY A 87 -4.05 -14.36 -3.88
CA GLY A 87 -4.18 -14.16 -5.33
C GLY A 87 -4.18 -12.68 -5.72
N THR A 88 -4.93 -11.86 -4.97
CA THR A 88 -4.99 -10.41 -5.17
C THR A 88 -3.63 -9.75 -4.90
N VAL A 89 -2.93 -10.14 -3.84
CA VAL A 89 -1.60 -9.60 -3.52
C VAL A 89 -0.57 -9.99 -4.58
N VAL A 90 -0.57 -11.24 -5.05
CA VAL A 90 0.35 -11.70 -6.12
C VAL A 90 0.13 -10.93 -7.41
N ALA A 91 -1.13 -10.77 -7.83
CA ALA A 91 -1.49 -9.97 -9.00
C ALA A 91 -1.10 -8.49 -8.81
N GLY A 92 -1.34 -7.92 -7.64
CA GLY A 92 -0.96 -6.56 -7.27
C GLY A 92 0.55 -6.33 -7.29
N LEU A 93 1.36 -7.27 -6.78
CA LEU A 93 2.83 -7.24 -6.86
C LEU A 93 3.31 -7.19 -8.30
N TRP A 94 2.79 -8.10 -9.14
CA TRP A 94 3.12 -8.11 -10.56
C TRP A 94 2.74 -6.77 -11.20
N ARG A 95 1.54 -6.30 -10.98
CA ARG A 95 1.02 -5.07 -11.58
C ARG A 95 1.76 -3.81 -11.12
N SER A 96 2.10 -3.71 -9.83
CA SER A 96 2.85 -2.57 -9.28
C SER A 96 4.26 -2.51 -9.87
N THR A 97 4.95 -3.64 -9.95
CA THR A 97 6.28 -3.74 -10.54
C THR A 97 6.25 -3.40 -12.03
N ASP A 98 5.31 -3.97 -12.78
CA ASP A 98 5.16 -3.73 -14.21
C ASP A 98 4.84 -2.26 -14.52
N SER A 99 3.90 -1.65 -13.79
CA SER A 99 3.54 -0.24 -14.01
C SER A 99 4.70 0.71 -13.72
N LEU A 100 5.47 0.45 -12.65
CA LEU A 100 6.64 1.24 -12.30
C LEU A 100 7.72 1.16 -13.39
N VAL A 101 8.09 -0.05 -13.80
CA VAL A 101 9.10 -0.28 -14.85
C VAL A 101 8.64 0.31 -16.19
N PHE A 102 7.37 0.14 -16.54
CA PHE A 102 6.81 0.67 -17.78
C PHE A 102 6.87 2.22 -17.80
N PHE A 103 6.44 2.87 -16.73
CA PHE A 103 6.44 4.31 -16.61
C PHE A 103 7.85 4.89 -16.71
N HIS A 104 8.81 4.34 -15.96
CA HIS A 104 10.21 4.80 -16.01
C HIS A 104 10.84 4.59 -17.36
N ARG A 105 10.63 3.42 -18.01
CA ARG A 105 11.23 3.15 -19.31
C ARG A 105 10.61 3.95 -20.46
N LYS A 106 9.30 4.23 -20.42
CA LYS A 106 8.58 4.85 -21.54
C LYS A 106 8.35 6.34 -21.41
N VAL A 107 8.28 6.85 -20.18
CA VAL A 107 7.96 8.27 -19.91
C VAL A 107 9.18 9.00 -19.39
N LEU A 108 9.79 8.52 -18.30
CA LEU A 108 10.91 9.21 -17.66
C LEU A 108 12.27 8.91 -18.32
N GLN A 109 12.37 7.78 -19.05
CA GLN A 109 13.63 7.30 -19.65
C GLN A 109 14.77 7.14 -18.65
N ASP A 110 14.43 6.82 -17.41
CA ASP A 110 15.31 6.71 -16.26
C ASP A 110 15.17 5.34 -15.58
N ARG A 111 16.02 5.08 -14.58
CA ARG A 111 16.00 3.85 -13.78
C ARG A 111 15.21 4.07 -12.49
N PRO A 112 14.22 3.21 -12.17
CA PRO A 112 13.37 3.35 -10.99
C PRO A 112 14.08 2.96 -9.66
N LEU A 113 15.39 3.25 -9.53
CA LEU A 113 16.17 2.78 -8.38
C LEU A 113 15.75 3.48 -7.07
N LYS A 114 15.46 4.79 -7.13
CA LYS A 114 15.04 5.56 -5.96
C LYS A 114 13.66 5.12 -5.48
N GLU A 115 12.74 4.91 -6.42
CA GLU A 115 11.38 4.47 -6.15
C GLU A 115 11.37 3.05 -5.60
N ILE A 116 12.18 2.16 -6.15
CA ILE A 116 12.34 0.79 -5.62
C ILE A 116 12.88 0.84 -4.19
N LEU A 117 13.90 1.65 -3.92
CA LEU A 117 14.45 1.80 -2.58
C LEU A 117 13.39 2.36 -1.60
N PHE A 118 12.61 3.35 -2.03
CA PHE A 118 11.54 3.91 -1.24
C PHE A 118 10.44 2.87 -0.93
N ILE A 119 10.06 2.04 -1.92
CA ILE A 119 9.12 0.94 -1.74
C ILE A 119 9.65 -0.09 -0.73
N LEU A 120 10.93 -0.47 -0.84
CA LEU A 120 11.57 -1.41 0.08
C LEU A 120 11.56 -0.88 1.52
N ILE A 121 11.88 0.39 1.73
CA ILE A 121 11.81 1.02 3.06
C ILE A 121 10.39 0.96 3.61
N ASN A 122 9.38 1.31 2.80
CA ASN A 122 7.98 1.24 3.22
C ASN A 122 7.54 -0.19 3.55
N LEU A 123 8.02 -1.17 2.81
CA LEU A 123 7.74 -2.60 3.07
C LEU A 123 8.37 -3.06 4.39
N ILE A 124 9.60 -2.65 4.69
CA ILE A 124 10.27 -2.94 5.97
C ILE A 124 9.49 -2.33 7.13
N VAL A 125 9.07 -1.07 6.99
CA VAL A 125 8.23 -0.38 7.99
C VAL A 125 6.90 -1.10 8.18
N PHE A 126 6.27 -1.52 7.08
CA PHE A 126 5.04 -2.33 7.14
C PHE A 126 5.25 -3.64 7.90
N CYS A 127 6.32 -4.38 7.62
CA CYS A 127 6.64 -5.61 8.36
C CYS A 127 6.84 -5.34 9.86
N GLY A 128 7.47 -4.22 10.23
CA GLY A 128 7.58 -3.77 11.62
C GLY A 128 6.21 -3.55 12.27
N PHE A 129 5.28 -2.89 11.59
CA PHE A 129 3.91 -2.70 12.08
C PHE A 129 3.12 -4.00 12.18
N VAL A 130 3.30 -4.94 11.26
CA VAL A 130 2.69 -6.29 11.33
C VAL A 130 3.21 -7.03 12.57
N PHE A 131 4.52 -6.98 12.82
CA PHE A 131 5.12 -7.62 13.99
C PHE A 131 4.64 -7.00 15.31
N LEU A 132 4.53 -5.68 15.39
CA LEU A 132 3.97 -4.99 16.55
C LEU A 132 2.49 -5.31 16.78
N GLY A 133 1.71 -5.35 15.70
CA GLY A 133 0.28 -5.69 15.75
C GLY A 133 0.03 -7.12 16.20
N SER A 134 0.89 -8.08 15.79
CA SER A 134 0.77 -9.48 16.18
C SER A 134 0.97 -9.73 17.69
N LYS A 135 1.65 -8.81 18.38
CA LYS A 135 1.88 -8.89 19.84
C LYS A 135 0.71 -8.38 20.69
N ASN A 136 -0.41 -7.96 20.10
CA ASN A 136 -1.57 -7.39 20.79
C ASN A 136 -1.20 -6.29 21.81
N LEU A 137 -0.18 -5.48 21.49
CA LEU A 137 0.34 -4.44 22.39
C LEU A 137 -0.69 -3.34 22.68
N PHE A 138 -1.74 -3.24 21.87
CA PHE A 138 -2.75 -2.21 21.97
C PHE A 138 -4.11 -2.84 22.21
N VAL A 139 -4.48 -2.99 23.49
CA VAL A 139 -5.82 -3.42 23.87
C VAL A 139 -6.76 -2.22 23.73
N ILE A 140 -7.66 -2.27 22.76
CA ILE A 140 -8.66 -1.22 22.52
C ILE A 140 -9.98 -1.72 23.09
N SER A 141 -10.39 -1.14 24.23
CA SER A 141 -11.65 -1.49 24.90
C SER A 141 -12.77 -0.45 24.69
N THR A 142 -12.47 0.68 24.05
CA THR A 142 -13.43 1.78 23.89
C THR A 142 -13.29 2.44 22.52
N TYR A 143 -14.41 2.84 21.91
CA TYR A 143 -14.42 3.57 20.63
C TYR A 143 -13.60 4.89 20.69
N ALA A 144 -13.66 5.62 21.81
CA ALA A 144 -12.84 6.80 21.99
C ALA A 144 -11.33 6.50 22.01
N GLY A 145 -10.92 5.37 22.61
CA GLY A 145 -9.55 4.86 22.57
C GLY A 145 -9.11 4.51 21.16
N PHE A 146 -9.99 3.87 20.38
CA PHE A 146 -9.77 3.55 18.97
C PHE A 146 -9.48 4.81 18.14
N VAL A 147 -10.31 5.85 18.25
CA VAL A 147 -10.14 7.12 17.52
C VAL A 147 -8.83 7.81 17.92
N LYS A 148 -8.54 7.91 19.23
CA LYS A 148 -7.30 8.53 19.73
C LYS A 148 -6.05 7.82 19.18
N LEU A 149 -6.00 6.49 19.23
CA LEU A 149 -4.90 5.70 18.70
C LEU A 149 -4.78 5.87 17.17
N GLY A 150 -5.91 5.89 16.46
CA GLY A 150 -5.94 6.12 15.03
C GLY A 150 -5.34 7.46 14.62
N VAL A 151 -5.72 8.54 15.30
CA VAL A 151 -5.17 9.88 15.06
C VAL A 151 -3.67 9.93 15.39
N LEU A 152 -3.25 9.36 16.52
CA LEU A 152 -1.85 9.33 16.93
C LEU A 152 -0.98 8.59 15.90
N PHE A 153 -1.38 7.38 15.50
CA PHE A 153 -0.64 6.60 14.50
C PHE A 153 -0.63 7.29 13.13
N SER A 154 -1.73 7.92 12.73
CA SER A 154 -1.79 8.69 11.49
C SER A 154 -0.80 9.84 11.51
N ALA A 155 -0.74 10.61 12.59
CA ALA A 155 0.21 11.70 12.77
C ALA A 155 1.67 11.22 12.67
N VAL A 156 2.01 10.14 13.39
CA VAL A 156 3.36 9.55 13.38
C VAL A 156 3.75 9.10 11.96
N VAL A 157 2.86 8.42 11.24
CA VAL A 157 3.13 7.94 9.88
C VAL A 157 3.27 9.11 8.90
N VAL A 158 2.42 10.13 8.99
CA VAL A 158 2.52 11.33 8.15
C VAL A 158 3.85 12.06 8.37
N LEU A 159 4.26 12.24 9.63
CA LEU A 159 5.56 12.84 9.97
C LEU A 159 6.73 12.01 9.44
N PHE A 160 6.67 10.69 9.60
CA PHE A 160 7.72 9.79 9.12
C PHE A 160 7.83 9.81 7.59
N LEU A 161 6.71 9.70 6.88
CA LEU A 161 6.69 9.76 5.41
C LEU A 161 7.10 11.14 4.89
N GLY A 162 6.69 12.21 5.56
CA GLY A 162 7.13 13.58 5.27
C GLY A 162 8.64 13.74 5.41
N LEU A 163 9.22 13.19 6.48
CA LEU A 163 10.68 13.19 6.68
C LEU A 163 11.41 12.40 5.59
N LEU A 164 10.92 11.20 5.27
CA LEU A 164 11.48 10.40 4.16
C LEU A 164 11.39 11.15 2.83
N TYR A 165 10.25 11.76 2.54
CA TYR A 165 10.08 12.55 1.33
C TYR A 165 11.09 13.70 1.27
N LEU A 166 11.28 14.46 2.35
CA LEU A 166 12.26 15.54 2.41
C LEU A 166 13.69 15.02 2.21
N LEU A 167 14.05 13.89 2.80
CA LEU A 167 15.38 13.31 2.63
C LEU A 167 15.68 12.89 1.18
N PHE A 168 14.71 12.24 0.53
CA PHE A 168 14.91 11.71 -0.83
C PHE A 168 14.73 12.75 -1.92
N TYR A 169 13.84 13.74 -1.73
CA TYR A 169 13.42 14.69 -2.77
C TYR A 169 13.78 16.16 -2.49
N LYS A 170 14.48 16.44 -1.39
CA LYS A 170 14.91 17.82 -1.03
C LYS A 170 15.61 18.55 -2.20
N ARG A 171 16.44 17.84 -2.93
CA ARG A 171 17.18 18.40 -4.08
C ARG A 171 16.25 18.84 -5.21
N ASN A 172 15.18 18.08 -5.48
CA ASN A 172 14.21 18.42 -6.52
C ASN A 172 13.34 19.61 -6.11
N LEU A 173 13.03 19.77 -4.81
CA LEU A 173 12.30 20.93 -4.29
C LEU A 173 13.12 22.22 -4.41
N LEU A 174 14.43 22.15 -4.20
CA LEU A 174 15.33 23.31 -4.34
C LEU A 174 15.40 23.77 -5.80
N SER A 175 15.52 22.85 -6.77
CA SER A 175 15.54 23.18 -8.19
C SER A 175 14.22 23.78 -8.67
N LEU A 176 13.07 23.30 -8.19
CA LEU A 176 11.76 23.88 -8.50
C LEU A 176 11.63 25.32 -7.96
N ARG A 177 12.21 25.59 -6.80
CA ARG A 177 12.20 26.93 -6.20
C ARG A 177 13.07 27.91 -6.97
N GLU A 178 14.19 27.46 -7.52
CA GLU A 178 15.06 28.26 -8.39
C GLU A 178 14.35 28.62 -9.69
N VAL A 179 13.72 27.66 -10.36
CA VAL A 179 12.92 27.87 -11.59
C VAL A 179 11.72 28.79 -11.34
N ALA A 180 11.10 28.74 -10.17
CA ALA A 180 10.00 29.63 -9.82
C ALA A 180 10.47 31.08 -9.64
N LYS A 181 11.64 31.30 -9.04
CA LYS A 181 12.25 32.63 -8.89
C LYS A 181 12.66 33.26 -10.20
N GLU A 182 13.23 32.46 -11.14
CA GLU A 182 13.57 32.94 -12.48
C GLU A 182 12.38 33.41 -13.32
N LYS A 183 11.16 33.00 -12.98
CA LYS A 183 9.93 33.43 -13.66
C LYS A 183 9.29 34.67 -13.04
N GLU A 184 9.71 35.09 -11.87
CA GLU A 184 9.22 36.28 -11.16
C GLU A 184 10.13 37.50 -11.41
N GLU A 185 11.33 37.31 -11.97
CA GLU A 185 12.24 38.36 -12.48
C GLU A 185 12.02 38.63 -13.99
#